data_b352711bd63debbd7610a2d2ad2220cd
#
_entry.id   b352711bd63debbd7610a2d2ad2220cd
#
_cell.length_a   1.000
_cell.length_b   1.000
_cell.length_c   1.000
_cell.angle_alpha   90.00
_cell.angle_beta   90.00
_cell.angle_gamma   90.00
#
_symmetry.space_group_name_H-M   'P 1'
#
loop_
_entity.id
_entity.type
_entity.pdbx_description
1 polymer ?
#
loop_
_entity_poly.entity_id
_entity_poly.type
_entity_poly.pdbx_seq_one_letter_code
_entity_poly.pdbx_strand_id
1 'polypeptide(L)'
;MPDAPLIDGFIAWGTRLAATPSSSLSIDVEVCTPTSNPAAKIDFESSELFGRITLWSDGNFYAEAIDAATSATILSRHGHAAASATFGEEFSDILKLFAIH
;
A
#
# COMPACT_ATOMS: atom_id res chain seq x y z
N MET A 1 -8.47 -13.61 -19.10
CA MET A 1 -7.48 -13.84 -18.08
C MET A 1 -7.70 -12.91 -16.91
N PRO A 2 -7.52 -13.43 -15.75
CA PRO A 2 -7.70 -12.62 -14.57
C PRO A 2 -6.65 -11.54 -14.45
N ASP A 3 -7.01 -10.52 -13.71
CA ASP A 3 -6.11 -9.41 -13.38
C ASP A 3 -5.22 -9.75 -12.20
N ALA A 4 -5.23 -11.02 -11.81
CA ALA A 4 -4.49 -11.52 -10.67
C ALA A 4 -3.00 -11.18 -10.67
N PRO A 5 -2.29 -11.14 -11.81
CA PRO A 5 -0.86 -10.83 -11.77
C PRO A 5 -0.53 -9.49 -11.10
N LEU A 6 -1.35 -8.45 -11.31
CA LEU A 6 -1.09 -7.17 -10.69
C LEU A 6 -1.32 -7.22 -9.18
N ILE A 7 -2.45 -7.78 -8.76
CA ILE A 7 -2.77 -7.93 -7.34
C ILE A 7 -1.77 -8.86 -6.65
N ASP A 8 -1.44 -9.98 -7.29
CA ASP A 8 -0.48 -10.93 -6.72
C ASP A 8 0.89 -10.30 -6.53
N GLY A 9 1.34 -9.51 -7.50
CA GLY A 9 2.60 -8.79 -7.39
C GLY A 9 2.59 -7.77 -6.25
N PHE A 10 1.47 -7.08 -6.08
CA PHE A 10 1.29 -6.11 -5.01
C PHE A 10 1.33 -6.80 -3.64
N ILE A 11 0.62 -7.92 -3.51
CA ILE A 11 0.60 -8.70 -2.27
C ILE A 11 2.01 -9.21 -1.94
N ALA A 12 2.71 -9.73 -2.94
CA ALA A 12 4.07 -10.21 -2.75
C ALA A 12 5.02 -9.09 -2.31
N TRP A 13 4.88 -7.92 -2.93
CA TRP A 13 5.68 -6.76 -2.56
C TRP A 13 5.39 -6.32 -1.12
N GLY A 14 4.11 -6.24 -0.75
CA GLY A 14 3.71 -5.89 0.61
C GLY A 14 4.20 -6.89 1.64
N THR A 15 4.14 -8.18 1.29
CA THR A 15 4.60 -9.24 2.16
C THR A 15 6.10 -9.14 2.40
N ARG A 16 6.87 -8.77 1.36
CA ARG A 16 8.31 -8.56 1.52
C ARG A 16 8.59 -7.37 2.43
N LEU A 17 7.81 -6.28 2.29
CA LEU A 17 7.96 -5.13 3.19
C LEU A 17 7.66 -5.52 4.63
N ALA A 18 6.59 -6.29 4.82
CA ALA A 18 6.18 -6.72 6.16
C ALA A 18 7.18 -7.66 6.81
N ALA A 19 7.94 -8.39 6.00
CA ALA A 19 8.94 -9.33 6.49
C ALA A 19 10.20 -8.63 7.01
N THR A 20 10.38 -7.33 6.70
CA THR A 20 11.54 -6.58 7.17
C THR A 20 11.35 -6.22 8.63
N PRO A 21 12.21 -6.71 9.54
CA PRO A 21 12.04 -6.43 10.97
C PRO A 21 12.16 -4.93 11.28
N SER A 22 11.24 -4.43 12.08
CA SER A 22 11.33 -3.06 12.58
C SER A 22 10.56 -2.97 13.88
N SER A 23 11.17 -2.37 14.89
CA SER A 23 10.52 -2.17 16.18
C SER A 23 9.59 -0.97 16.19
N SER A 24 9.67 -0.11 15.17
CA SER A 24 8.90 1.13 15.15
C SER A 24 7.85 1.19 14.04
N LEU A 25 7.74 0.15 13.23
CA LEU A 25 6.85 0.15 12.07
C LEU A 25 6.15 -1.19 11.93
N SER A 26 4.83 -1.17 11.86
CA SER A 26 4.02 -2.34 11.54
C SER A 26 3.53 -2.23 10.11
N ILE A 27 3.60 -3.33 9.38
CA ILE A 27 3.09 -3.41 8.02
C ILE A 27 2.22 -4.66 7.92
N ASP A 28 0.96 -4.47 7.51
CA ASP A 28 0.01 -5.57 7.34
C ASP A 28 -0.52 -5.57 5.92
N VAL A 29 -0.72 -6.77 5.38
CA VAL A 29 -1.30 -6.94 4.04
C VAL A 29 -2.65 -7.62 4.22
N GLU A 30 -3.68 -7.04 3.62
CA GLU A 30 -5.03 -7.58 3.65
C GLU A 30 -5.55 -7.74 2.24
N VAL A 31 -6.20 -8.88 1.97
CA VAL A 31 -6.77 -9.17 0.66
C VAL A 31 -8.28 -9.11 0.75
N CYS A 32 -8.90 -8.32 -0.11
CA CYS A 32 -10.36 -8.17 -0.18
C CYS A 32 -10.83 -8.83 -1.47
N THR A 33 -11.21 -10.10 -1.38
CA THR A 33 -11.47 -10.90 -2.58
C THR A 33 -12.93 -11.11 -2.97
N PRO A 34 -13.94 -10.94 -2.10
CA PRO A 34 -15.30 -11.32 -2.48
C PRO A 34 -16.04 -10.22 -3.24
N THR A 35 -15.44 -9.68 -4.28
CA THR A 35 -16.07 -8.67 -5.13
C THR A 35 -15.71 -8.90 -6.58
N SER A 36 -16.46 -8.27 -7.48
CA SER A 36 -16.15 -8.34 -8.91
C SER A 36 -14.87 -7.58 -9.27
N ASN A 37 -14.40 -6.71 -8.38
CA ASN A 37 -13.15 -5.97 -8.56
C ASN A 37 -12.30 -6.16 -7.30
N PRO A 38 -11.62 -7.30 -7.17
CA PRO A 38 -10.84 -7.60 -5.98
C PRO A 38 -9.80 -6.52 -5.68
N ALA A 39 -9.49 -6.36 -4.41
CA ALA A 39 -8.52 -5.37 -3.97
C ALA A 39 -7.59 -5.98 -2.93
N ALA A 40 -6.43 -5.37 -2.77
CA ALA A 40 -5.52 -5.68 -1.68
C ALA A 40 -5.10 -4.37 -1.04
N LYS A 41 -4.83 -4.41 0.26
CA LYS A 41 -4.44 -3.24 1.03
C LYS A 41 -3.14 -3.53 1.75
N ILE A 42 -2.28 -2.52 1.84
CA ILE A 42 -1.10 -2.57 2.69
C ILE A 42 -1.25 -1.44 3.69
N ASP A 43 -1.29 -1.79 4.97
CA ASP A 43 -1.40 -0.82 6.05
C ASP A 43 -0.04 -0.62 6.69
N PHE A 44 0.31 0.64 6.92
CA PHE A 44 1.54 1.05 7.59
C PHE A 44 1.17 1.75 8.88
N GLU A 45 1.84 1.39 9.97
CA GLU A 45 1.60 2.06 11.24
C GLU A 45 2.91 2.30 11.95
N SER A 46 3.18 3.56 12.26
CA SER A 46 4.30 3.96 13.10
C SER A 46 3.75 4.70 14.32
N SER A 47 4.63 5.15 15.21
CA SER A 47 4.19 5.91 16.38
C SER A 47 3.57 7.25 16.02
N GLU A 48 3.85 7.76 14.83
CA GLU A 48 3.43 9.12 14.43
C GLU A 48 2.47 9.14 13.25
N LEU A 49 2.44 8.08 12.43
CA LEU A 49 1.70 8.08 11.17
C LEU A 49 0.96 6.78 10.94
N PHE A 50 -0.20 6.88 10.32
CA PHE A 50 -0.89 5.74 9.72
C PHE A 50 -0.92 5.93 8.23
N GLY A 51 -0.67 4.86 7.48
CA GLY A 51 -0.75 4.91 6.03
C GLY A 51 -1.43 3.68 5.47
N ARG A 52 -1.98 3.81 4.27
CA ARG A 52 -2.61 2.71 3.56
C ARG A 52 -2.45 2.89 2.07
N ILE A 53 -2.13 1.80 1.39
CA ILE A 53 -2.20 1.74 -0.07
C ILE A 53 -3.23 0.67 -0.41
N THR A 54 -4.26 1.03 -1.16
CA THR A 54 -5.27 0.11 -1.66
C THR A 54 -5.10 0.01 -3.16
N LEU A 55 -4.98 -1.22 -3.67
CA LEU A 55 -4.88 -1.46 -5.11
C LEU A 55 -6.01 -2.39 -5.53
N TRP A 56 -6.75 -2.00 -6.55
CA TRP A 56 -7.81 -2.82 -7.13
C TRP A 56 -7.27 -3.58 -8.34
N SER A 57 -7.95 -4.66 -8.69
CA SER A 57 -7.51 -5.54 -9.79
C SER A 57 -7.44 -4.83 -11.13
N ASP A 58 -8.19 -3.76 -11.33
CA ASP A 58 -8.16 -2.96 -12.56
C ASP A 58 -6.99 -1.98 -12.61
N GLY A 59 -6.18 -1.93 -11.56
CA GLY A 59 -5.02 -1.03 -11.50
C GLY A 59 -5.26 0.28 -10.78
N ASN A 60 -6.51 0.62 -10.50
CA ASN A 60 -6.78 1.83 -9.72
C ASN A 60 -6.24 1.68 -8.31
N PHE A 61 -5.70 2.77 -7.77
CA PHE A 61 -5.19 2.73 -6.40
C PHE A 61 -5.51 4.01 -5.65
N TYR A 62 -5.45 3.91 -4.32
CA TYR A 62 -5.55 5.05 -3.44
C TYR A 62 -4.48 4.91 -2.37
N ALA A 63 -3.64 5.92 -2.22
CA ALA A 63 -2.60 5.96 -1.21
C ALA A 63 -2.87 7.13 -0.28
N GLU A 64 -2.84 6.88 1.03
CA GLU A 64 -3.07 7.94 2.00
C GLU A 64 -2.19 7.74 3.22
N ALA A 65 -1.88 8.85 3.88
CA ALA A 65 -1.19 8.84 5.17
C ALA A 65 -1.76 9.95 6.02
N ILE A 66 -1.97 9.65 7.30
CA ILE A 66 -2.51 10.62 8.25
C ILE A 66 -1.62 10.69 9.47
N ASP A 67 -1.62 11.87 10.10
CA ASP A 67 -0.93 12.10 11.37
C ASP A 67 -1.73 11.42 12.48
N ALA A 68 -1.08 10.54 13.25
CA ALA A 68 -1.77 9.77 14.29
C ALA A 68 -2.25 10.65 15.45
N ALA A 69 -1.57 11.75 15.70
CA ALA A 69 -1.91 12.62 16.84
C ALA A 69 -3.06 13.58 16.51
N THR A 70 -3.10 14.09 15.28
CA THR A 70 -4.05 15.14 14.88
C THR A 70 -5.10 14.68 13.90
N SER A 71 -4.93 13.49 13.32
CA SER A 71 -5.77 12.96 12.24
C SER A 71 -5.71 13.79 10.97
N ALA A 72 -4.73 14.67 10.85
CA ALA A 72 -4.55 15.49 9.65
C ALA A 72 -4.04 14.61 8.51
N THR A 73 -4.58 14.82 7.31
CA THR A 73 -4.13 14.11 6.13
C THR A 73 -2.79 14.68 5.68
N ILE A 74 -1.77 13.82 5.65
CA ILE A 74 -0.43 14.20 5.20
C ILE A 74 -0.28 13.94 3.71
N LEU A 75 -0.85 12.81 3.23
CA LEU A 75 -0.78 12.40 1.84
C LEU A 75 -2.11 11.81 1.43
N SER A 76 -2.56 12.16 0.24
CA SER A 76 -3.78 11.59 -0.35
C SER A 76 -3.61 11.61 -1.86
N ARG A 77 -3.58 10.44 -2.48
CA ARG A 77 -3.30 10.33 -3.91
C ARG A 77 -4.06 9.17 -4.53
N HIS A 78 -4.78 9.48 -5.60
CA HIS A 78 -5.41 8.45 -6.45
C HIS A 78 -4.58 8.30 -7.72
N GLY A 79 -4.64 7.13 -8.31
CA GLY A 79 -3.97 6.91 -9.57
C GLY A 79 -4.29 5.56 -10.16
N HIS A 80 -3.56 5.22 -11.21
CA HIS A 80 -3.70 3.94 -11.90
C HIS A 80 -2.32 3.36 -12.13
N ALA A 81 -2.09 2.16 -11.61
CA ALA A 81 -0.82 1.46 -11.78
C ALA A 81 -0.87 0.61 -13.05
N ALA A 82 0.13 0.75 -13.89
CA ALA A 82 0.26 -0.10 -15.06
C ALA A 82 0.66 -1.51 -14.64
N ALA A 83 0.34 -2.50 -15.48
CA ALA A 83 0.69 -3.88 -15.20
C ALA A 83 2.20 -4.08 -15.04
N SER A 84 3.00 -3.20 -15.64
CA SER A 84 4.46 -3.24 -15.52
C SER A 84 5.00 -2.32 -14.43
N ALA A 85 4.14 -1.76 -13.59
CA ALA A 85 4.55 -0.80 -12.58
C ALA A 85 5.51 -1.42 -11.57
N THR A 86 6.48 -0.61 -11.15
CA THR A 86 7.36 -0.93 -10.03
C THR A 86 6.77 -0.26 -8.80
N PHE A 87 6.23 -1.05 -7.88
CA PHE A 87 5.50 -0.51 -6.74
C PHE A 87 6.37 0.36 -5.84
N GLY A 88 7.65 0.01 -5.68
CA GLY A 88 8.55 0.82 -4.89
C GLY A 88 8.75 2.22 -5.45
N GLU A 89 8.70 2.37 -6.77
CA GLU A 89 8.81 3.67 -7.42
C GLU A 89 7.47 4.39 -7.41
N GLU A 90 6.38 3.67 -7.71
CA GLU A 90 5.05 4.26 -7.77
C GLU A 90 4.63 4.83 -6.42
N PHE A 91 4.98 4.17 -5.35
CA PHE A 91 4.59 4.57 -4.00
C PHE A 91 5.76 5.11 -3.17
N SER A 92 6.81 5.60 -3.83
CA SER A 92 7.99 6.10 -3.13
C SER A 92 7.68 7.26 -2.18
N ASP A 93 6.66 8.06 -2.48
CA ASP A 93 6.27 9.17 -1.64
C ASP A 93 5.77 8.68 -0.27
N ILE A 94 4.86 7.70 -0.26
CA ILE A 94 4.35 7.18 1.02
C ILE A 94 5.44 6.36 1.74
N LEU A 95 6.25 5.63 0.98
CA LEU A 95 7.33 4.84 1.60
C LEU A 95 8.33 5.74 2.33
N LYS A 96 8.63 6.90 1.78
CA LYS A 96 9.55 7.85 2.43
C LYS A 96 9.01 8.38 3.74
N LEU A 97 7.69 8.56 3.84
CA LEU A 97 7.07 9.02 5.07
C LEU A 97 7.29 8.01 6.21
N PHE A 98 7.39 6.73 5.89
CA PHE A 98 7.62 5.67 6.87
C PHE A 98 9.08 5.22 6.92
N ALA A 99 9.98 5.97 6.29
CA ALA A 99 11.41 5.68 6.26
C ALA A 99 11.73 4.29 5.69
N ILE A 100 10.97 3.87 4.72
CA ILE A 100 11.20 2.60 4.01
C ILE A 100 12.06 2.89 2.78
N HIS A 101 13.12 2.11 2.63
CA HIS A 101 14.10 2.31 1.56
C HIS A 101 14.12 1.18 0.56
#